data_a4c3c715bdc74200b95b809274bf157d
#
_entry.id   a4c3c715bdc74200b95b809274bf157d
#
_cell.length_a   1.000
_cell.length_b   1.000
_cell.length_c   1.000
_cell.angle_alpha   90.00
_cell.angle_beta   90.00
_cell.angle_gamma   90.00
#
_symmetry.space_group_name_H-M   'P 1'
#
loop_
_entity.id
_entity.type
_entity.pdbx_description
1 polymer ?
#
loop_
_entity_poly.entity_id
_entity_poly.type
_entity_poly.pdbx_seq_one_letter_code
_entity_poly.pdbx_strand_id
1 'polypeptide(L)'
;MKLVELDAFGDQGLSLIERGQPSPCLGEVVVKIKAASVNYRDFMIAQGFYNPNLSLPLIPLSDGAGEVVEVGNDVKSFKPGDKVCSVLFQNWHDYSQPRSISTGCEAAGVLTEYAVLPESALVKMPSNLNFSEASTLPCAALTAWACLQAADIQKGDAVVLMGTGGVSIFGLQFAKALGANVVITSSSDEKLKRAESLGADGLINYKENPDWGKQAFALSGDGAKLIIEIGGAGTLMQSIDSMGTDGHICLIGALQGINSEINLLQIVFKNIHLHGITVAPRETQKQMNEFIVQHDIHPVIDQEFNFEEGPGAILGIAAGNHFGKIVINLDR
;
A
#
# COMPACT_ATOMS: atom_id res chain seq x y z
N MET A 1 -20.72 10.07 -16.70
CA MET A 1 -19.72 9.10 -16.22
C MET A 1 -20.25 8.38 -14.99
N LYS A 2 -19.91 7.10 -14.82
CA LYS A 2 -20.19 6.32 -13.62
C LYS A 2 -19.12 6.58 -12.56
N LEU A 3 -19.51 6.57 -11.30
CA LEU A 3 -18.61 6.63 -10.13
C LEU A 3 -19.24 5.92 -8.93
N VAL A 4 -18.40 5.52 -7.98
CA VAL A 4 -18.86 5.10 -6.65
C VAL A 4 -18.73 6.28 -5.70
N GLU A 5 -19.77 6.50 -4.89
CA GLU A 5 -19.81 7.55 -3.91
C GLU A 5 -20.06 6.98 -2.52
N LEU A 6 -19.31 7.47 -1.54
CA LEU A 6 -19.57 7.26 -0.12
C LEU A 6 -20.39 8.46 0.38
N ASP A 7 -21.67 8.27 0.63
CA ASP A 7 -22.60 9.31 1.10
C ASP A 7 -22.88 9.25 2.62
N ALA A 8 -22.64 8.10 3.23
CA ALA A 8 -22.70 7.85 4.67
C ALA A 8 -21.67 6.81 5.09
N PHE A 9 -21.24 6.82 6.34
CA PHE A 9 -20.38 5.76 6.88
C PHE A 9 -21.17 4.47 7.11
N GLY A 10 -20.50 3.33 6.94
CA GLY A 10 -21.05 1.99 7.15
C GLY A 10 -21.29 1.22 5.83
N ASP A 11 -21.76 -0.01 5.97
CA ASP A 11 -21.86 -0.97 4.86
C ASP A 11 -22.80 -0.54 3.73
N GLN A 12 -23.74 0.33 3.99
CA GLN A 12 -24.73 0.81 3.02
C GLN A 12 -24.38 2.20 2.43
N GLY A 13 -23.25 2.79 2.83
CA GLY A 13 -22.90 4.14 2.42
C GLY A 13 -22.24 4.25 1.04
N LEU A 14 -21.86 3.13 0.42
CA LEU A 14 -21.26 3.09 -0.90
C LEU A 14 -22.30 2.83 -1.97
N SER A 15 -22.46 3.76 -2.91
CA SER A 15 -23.44 3.66 -4.00
C SER A 15 -22.82 3.96 -5.37
N LEU A 16 -23.29 3.26 -6.40
CA LEU A 16 -22.95 3.54 -7.79
C LEU A 16 -23.91 4.63 -8.32
N ILE A 17 -23.35 5.73 -8.80
CA ILE A 17 -24.12 6.86 -9.32
C ILE A 17 -23.56 7.32 -10.66
N GLU A 18 -24.33 8.19 -11.37
CA GLU A 18 -23.91 8.84 -12.59
C GLU A 18 -23.85 10.35 -12.42
N ARG A 19 -22.79 10.96 -13.00
CA ARG A 19 -22.59 12.42 -13.09
C ARG A 19 -22.12 12.83 -14.49
N GLY A 20 -22.16 14.14 -14.77
CA GLY A 20 -21.49 14.70 -15.96
C GLY A 20 -19.99 14.44 -15.94
N GLN A 21 -19.37 14.32 -17.11
CA GLN A 21 -17.91 14.24 -17.19
C GLN A 21 -17.30 15.58 -16.73
N PRO A 22 -16.28 15.56 -15.86
CA PRO A 22 -15.65 16.77 -15.38
C PRO A 22 -14.68 17.36 -16.42
N SER A 23 -14.41 18.65 -16.29
CA SER A 23 -13.33 19.35 -17.00
C SER A 23 -12.26 19.83 -16.01
N PRO A 24 -10.98 19.90 -16.41
CA PRO A 24 -9.92 20.31 -15.52
C PRO A 24 -9.88 21.82 -15.30
N CYS A 25 -9.59 22.26 -14.08
CA CYS A 25 -9.21 23.63 -13.76
C CYS A 25 -7.70 23.87 -13.99
N LEU A 26 -7.21 25.04 -13.57
CA LEU A 26 -5.81 25.40 -13.64
C LEU A 26 -4.94 24.41 -12.85
N GLY A 27 -3.90 23.83 -13.49
CA GLY A 27 -2.99 22.88 -12.88
C GLY A 27 -3.57 21.46 -12.66
N GLU A 28 -4.78 21.18 -13.15
CA GLU A 28 -5.44 19.89 -13.03
C GLU A 28 -5.38 19.06 -14.31
N VAL A 29 -5.51 17.77 -14.15
CA VAL A 29 -5.48 16.76 -15.20
C VAL A 29 -6.70 15.88 -15.07
N VAL A 30 -7.41 15.63 -16.17
CA VAL A 30 -8.47 14.62 -16.26
C VAL A 30 -7.84 13.30 -16.68
N VAL A 31 -7.97 12.31 -15.83
CA VAL A 31 -7.48 10.94 -16.08
C VAL A 31 -8.68 10.02 -16.28
N LYS A 32 -8.74 9.33 -17.43
CA LYS A 32 -9.64 8.20 -17.62
C LYS A 32 -9.08 7.01 -16.86
N ILE A 33 -9.67 6.71 -15.71
CA ILE A 33 -9.24 5.59 -14.85
C ILE A 33 -9.56 4.28 -15.57
N LYS A 34 -8.57 3.40 -15.62
CA LYS A 34 -8.66 2.07 -16.22
C LYS A 34 -8.75 0.97 -15.17
N ALA A 35 -8.03 1.16 -14.06
CA ALA A 35 -8.05 0.27 -12.91
C ALA A 35 -7.84 1.06 -11.62
N ALA A 36 -8.47 0.61 -10.55
CA ALA A 36 -8.26 1.08 -9.19
C ALA A 36 -7.98 -0.10 -8.27
N SER A 37 -7.24 0.10 -7.18
CA SER A 37 -6.95 -0.99 -6.25
C SER A 37 -7.35 -0.67 -4.82
N VAL A 38 -7.82 -1.70 -4.12
CA VAL A 38 -8.35 -1.58 -2.77
C VAL A 38 -7.23 -1.75 -1.75
N ASN A 39 -7.27 -0.94 -0.69
CA ASN A 39 -6.42 -1.02 0.50
C ASN A 39 -7.29 -1.10 1.76
N TYR A 40 -6.74 -1.65 2.84
CA TYR A 40 -7.47 -1.76 4.12
C TYR A 40 -7.95 -0.39 4.66
N ARG A 41 -7.18 0.68 4.38
CA ARG A 41 -7.58 2.06 4.73
C ARG A 41 -8.90 2.48 4.08
N ASP A 42 -9.20 1.99 2.89
CA ASP A 42 -10.43 2.36 2.17
C ASP A 42 -11.66 1.79 2.86
N PHE A 43 -11.56 0.56 3.37
CA PHE A 43 -12.56 -0.03 4.27
C PHE A 43 -12.71 0.80 5.54
N MET A 44 -11.61 1.18 6.20
CA MET A 44 -11.67 1.99 7.41
C MET A 44 -12.29 3.37 7.17
N ILE A 45 -12.04 3.98 6.00
CA ILE A 45 -12.67 5.23 5.58
C ILE A 45 -14.18 5.03 5.39
N ALA A 46 -14.58 3.98 4.65
CA ALA A 46 -15.98 3.67 4.42
C ALA A 46 -16.76 3.41 5.72
N GLN A 47 -16.09 2.84 6.73
CA GLN A 47 -16.69 2.61 8.07
C GLN A 47 -16.61 3.82 9.02
N GLY A 48 -15.95 4.91 8.63
CA GLY A 48 -15.74 6.08 9.50
C GLY A 48 -14.68 5.90 10.58
N PHE A 49 -13.92 4.79 10.56
CA PHE A 49 -12.88 4.50 11.56
C PHE A 49 -11.58 5.26 11.31
N TYR A 50 -11.32 5.65 10.07
CA TYR A 50 -10.08 6.35 9.69
C TYR A 50 -10.13 7.84 10.07
N ASN A 51 -11.24 8.50 9.75
CA ASN A 51 -11.52 9.89 10.11
C ASN A 51 -13.04 10.09 10.22
N PRO A 52 -13.61 10.08 11.44
CA PRO A 52 -15.06 10.22 11.63
C PRO A 52 -15.62 11.61 11.27
N ASN A 53 -14.75 12.61 11.08
CA ASN A 53 -15.11 13.98 10.72
C ASN A 53 -14.94 14.27 9.22
N LEU A 54 -14.78 13.23 8.40
CA LEU A 54 -14.60 13.38 6.97
C LEU A 54 -15.86 13.98 6.32
N SER A 55 -15.64 14.93 5.41
CA SER A 55 -16.75 15.52 4.66
C SER A 55 -17.26 14.55 3.60
N LEU A 56 -18.55 14.25 3.65
CA LEU A 56 -19.27 13.44 2.67
C LEU A 56 -20.20 14.33 1.83
N PRO A 57 -20.55 13.97 0.58
CA PRO A 57 -20.18 12.73 -0.10
C PRO A 57 -18.73 12.75 -0.64
N LEU A 58 -18.12 11.54 -0.80
CA LEU A 58 -16.76 11.36 -1.24
C LEU A 58 -16.65 10.24 -2.28
N ILE A 59 -15.83 10.43 -3.32
CA ILE A 59 -15.40 9.33 -4.21
C ILE A 59 -14.27 8.57 -3.50
N PRO A 60 -14.41 7.26 -3.24
CA PRO A 60 -13.41 6.49 -2.51
C PRO A 60 -12.21 6.09 -3.39
N LEU A 61 -11.26 5.39 -2.77
CA LEU A 61 -10.01 4.84 -3.25
C LEU A 61 -8.94 5.89 -3.58
N SER A 62 -7.72 5.61 -3.10
CA SER A 62 -6.55 6.43 -3.40
C SER A 62 -5.77 5.95 -4.62
N ASP A 63 -5.84 4.64 -4.89
CA ASP A 63 -4.93 3.94 -5.78
C ASP A 63 -5.58 3.69 -7.14
N GLY A 64 -5.11 4.39 -8.16
CA GLY A 64 -5.62 4.26 -9.52
C GLY A 64 -4.54 4.40 -10.57
N ALA A 65 -4.79 3.80 -11.73
CA ALA A 65 -3.99 3.96 -12.94
C ALA A 65 -4.91 4.21 -14.14
N GLY A 66 -4.45 5.05 -15.07
CA GLY A 66 -5.26 5.42 -16.21
C GLY A 66 -4.48 6.23 -17.23
N GLU A 67 -5.22 6.81 -18.17
CA GLU A 67 -4.70 7.60 -19.26
C GLU A 67 -5.18 9.06 -19.13
N VAL A 68 -4.27 10.00 -19.26
CA VAL A 68 -4.59 11.43 -19.32
C VAL A 68 -5.42 11.69 -20.59
N VAL A 69 -6.60 12.28 -20.44
CA VAL A 69 -7.48 12.63 -21.57
C VAL A 69 -7.58 14.13 -21.80
N GLU A 70 -7.42 14.94 -20.76
CA GLU A 70 -7.47 16.40 -20.84
C GLU A 70 -6.55 17.02 -19.78
N VAL A 71 -5.98 18.17 -20.08
CA VAL A 71 -5.12 18.92 -19.15
C VAL A 71 -5.59 20.37 -19.07
N GLY A 72 -5.63 20.90 -17.86
CA GLY A 72 -5.89 22.32 -17.63
C GLY A 72 -4.69 23.20 -17.99
N ASN A 73 -4.92 24.52 -18.00
CA ASN A 73 -3.83 25.48 -18.20
C ASN A 73 -2.77 25.31 -17.12
N ASP A 74 -1.51 25.61 -17.46
CA ASP A 74 -0.31 25.50 -16.61
C ASP A 74 0.15 24.10 -16.22
N VAL A 75 -0.49 23.02 -16.68
CA VAL A 75 0.04 21.65 -16.58
C VAL A 75 1.27 21.53 -17.48
N LYS A 76 2.39 21.04 -16.93
CA LYS A 76 3.69 20.98 -17.62
C LYS A 76 4.24 19.57 -17.77
N SER A 77 3.89 18.66 -16.85
CA SER A 77 4.49 17.32 -16.78
C SER A 77 3.71 16.26 -17.55
N PHE A 78 2.46 16.56 -17.93
CA PHE A 78 1.57 15.58 -18.57
C PHE A 78 0.85 16.16 -19.79
N LYS A 79 0.48 15.27 -20.71
CA LYS A 79 -0.32 15.55 -21.92
C LYS A 79 -1.31 14.42 -22.19
N PRO A 80 -2.38 14.65 -22.97
CA PRO A 80 -3.28 13.58 -23.39
C PRO A 80 -2.52 12.40 -24.00
N GLY A 81 -2.90 11.17 -23.62
CA GLY A 81 -2.26 9.92 -23.97
C GLY A 81 -1.17 9.44 -23.00
N ASP A 82 -0.73 10.27 -22.04
CA ASP A 82 0.21 9.80 -21.01
C ASP A 82 -0.47 8.81 -20.07
N LYS A 83 0.22 7.68 -19.79
CA LYS A 83 -0.20 6.69 -18.79
C LYS A 83 0.33 7.05 -17.43
N VAL A 84 -0.55 7.08 -16.44
CA VAL A 84 -0.25 7.62 -15.11
C VAL A 84 -0.80 6.74 -13.99
N CYS A 85 -0.16 6.84 -12.82
CA CYS A 85 -0.68 6.37 -11.54
C CYS A 85 -0.95 7.57 -10.63
N SER A 86 -1.94 7.46 -9.77
CA SER A 86 -2.16 8.39 -8.67
C SER A 86 -1.02 8.34 -7.65
N VAL A 87 -0.97 9.33 -6.75
CA VAL A 87 -0.20 9.27 -5.51
C VAL A 87 -1.15 9.35 -4.31
N LEU A 88 -0.74 8.81 -3.17
CA LEU A 88 -1.60 8.80 -1.98
C LEU A 88 -1.83 10.22 -1.45
N PHE A 89 -0.76 11.02 -1.27
CA PHE A 89 -0.83 12.41 -0.80
C PHE A 89 -0.56 13.38 -1.93
N GLN A 90 -1.55 14.17 -2.32
CA GLN A 90 -1.52 15.02 -3.52
C GLN A 90 -0.48 16.13 -3.49
N ASN A 91 -0.12 16.62 -2.31
CA ASN A 91 0.77 17.76 -2.10
C ASN A 91 2.08 17.41 -1.39
N TRP A 92 2.44 16.13 -1.32
CA TRP A 92 3.66 15.68 -0.67
C TRP A 92 4.73 15.28 -1.68
N HIS A 93 5.59 16.24 -2.04
CA HIS A 93 6.65 16.02 -3.03
C HIS A 93 7.84 15.24 -2.45
N ASP A 94 8.32 15.67 -1.28
CA ASP A 94 9.46 15.09 -0.58
C ASP A 94 9.29 15.22 0.94
N TYR A 95 10.21 14.63 1.71
CA TYR A 95 10.15 14.61 3.17
C TYR A 95 10.34 15.97 3.85
N SER A 96 10.77 17.02 3.14
CA SER A 96 10.88 18.37 3.69
C SER A 96 9.53 19.08 3.83
N GLN A 97 8.48 18.54 3.23
CA GLN A 97 7.14 19.12 3.19
C GLN A 97 6.13 18.31 4.01
N PRO A 98 5.16 18.96 4.65
CA PRO A 98 4.09 18.25 5.34
C PRO A 98 3.13 17.58 4.35
N ARG A 99 2.70 16.38 4.65
CA ARG A 99 1.58 15.71 3.97
C ARG A 99 0.26 16.20 4.57
N SER A 100 -0.75 16.48 3.75
CA SER A 100 -2.03 16.98 4.28
C SER A 100 -3.28 16.51 3.54
N ILE A 101 -3.22 16.27 2.24
CA ILE A 101 -4.40 15.96 1.43
C ILE A 101 -4.22 14.59 0.80
N SER A 102 -4.96 13.60 1.26
CA SER A 102 -4.92 12.26 0.69
C SER A 102 -6.10 11.99 -0.25
N THR A 103 -5.77 11.39 -1.39
CA THR A 103 -6.72 10.93 -2.39
C THR A 103 -7.65 9.88 -1.78
N GLY A 104 -8.94 9.96 -2.06
CA GLY A 104 -9.95 9.06 -1.50
C GLY A 104 -10.21 9.24 0.00
N CYS A 105 -9.85 10.41 0.56
CA CYS A 105 -10.11 10.80 1.95
C CYS A 105 -10.39 12.30 2.03
N GLU A 106 -9.38 13.16 2.21
CA GLU A 106 -9.57 14.63 2.22
C GLU A 106 -9.88 15.19 0.83
N ALA A 107 -9.46 14.50 -0.23
CA ALA A 107 -9.82 14.81 -1.61
C ALA A 107 -10.54 13.64 -2.27
N ALA A 108 -11.29 13.92 -3.34
CA ALA A 108 -11.96 12.91 -4.15
C ALA A 108 -10.95 11.82 -4.61
N GLY A 109 -11.40 10.57 -4.56
CA GLY A 109 -10.63 9.42 -4.97
C GLY A 109 -10.79 9.07 -6.44
N VAL A 110 -10.43 7.82 -6.75
CA VAL A 110 -10.27 7.35 -8.12
C VAL A 110 -11.23 6.23 -8.53
N LEU A 111 -12.22 5.88 -7.72
CA LEU A 111 -13.24 4.90 -8.12
C LEU A 111 -14.33 5.57 -8.96
N THR A 112 -13.92 6.06 -10.12
CA THR A 112 -14.71 6.81 -11.10
C THR A 112 -14.13 6.61 -12.50
N GLU A 113 -14.96 6.67 -13.54
CA GLU A 113 -14.46 6.58 -14.93
C GLU A 113 -13.49 7.72 -15.29
N TYR A 114 -13.70 8.93 -14.75
CA TYR A 114 -12.85 10.09 -14.97
C TYR A 114 -12.57 10.80 -13.65
N ALA A 115 -11.30 10.85 -13.26
CA ALA A 115 -10.84 11.57 -12.07
C ALA A 115 -10.18 12.89 -12.47
N VAL A 116 -10.49 13.97 -11.75
CA VAL A 116 -9.76 15.23 -11.82
C VAL A 116 -8.76 15.26 -10.69
N LEU A 117 -7.49 15.36 -11.04
CA LEU A 117 -6.38 15.33 -10.08
C LEU A 117 -5.42 16.50 -10.36
N PRO A 118 -4.87 17.14 -9.33
CA PRO A 118 -3.79 18.10 -9.57
C PRO A 118 -2.57 17.37 -10.17
N GLU A 119 -1.80 18.07 -11.01
CA GLU A 119 -0.59 17.53 -11.63
C GLU A 119 0.37 16.90 -10.60
N SER A 120 0.41 17.47 -9.38
CA SER A 120 1.22 16.95 -8.27
C SER A 120 0.78 15.59 -7.72
N ALA A 121 -0.48 15.21 -7.97
CA ALA A 121 -1.05 13.94 -7.53
C ALA A 121 -0.82 12.78 -8.51
N LEU A 122 0.02 12.96 -9.52
CA LEU A 122 0.27 11.97 -10.56
C LEU A 122 1.76 11.69 -10.74
N VAL A 123 2.07 10.45 -11.10
CA VAL A 123 3.37 10.01 -11.60
C VAL A 123 3.18 9.19 -12.88
N LYS A 124 4.21 9.12 -13.72
CA LYS A 124 4.19 8.22 -14.89
C LYS A 124 4.15 6.77 -14.44
N MET A 125 3.34 5.99 -15.12
CA MET A 125 3.22 4.55 -14.90
C MET A 125 4.51 3.83 -15.32
N PRO A 126 4.98 2.79 -14.59
CA PRO A 126 6.05 1.92 -15.06
C PRO A 126 5.74 1.32 -16.43
N SER A 127 6.72 1.33 -17.34
CA SER A 127 6.50 0.95 -18.76
C SER A 127 6.27 -0.54 -18.97
N ASN A 128 6.70 -1.38 -18.03
CA ASN A 128 6.53 -2.84 -18.05
C ASN A 128 5.18 -3.31 -17.49
N LEU A 129 4.37 -2.42 -16.89
CA LEU A 129 3.13 -2.79 -16.22
C LEU A 129 1.89 -2.47 -17.07
N ASN A 130 0.82 -3.24 -16.88
CA ASN A 130 -0.53 -2.90 -17.31
C ASN A 130 -1.23 -2.01 -16.27
N PHE A 131 -2.46 -1.52 -16.56
CA PHE A 131 -3.17 -0.62 -15.66
C PHE A 131 -3.61 -1.30 -14.34
N SER A 132 -4.01 -2.57 -14.39
CA SER A 132 -4.35 -3.33 -13.17
C SER A 132 -3.16 -3.41 -12.22
N GLU A 133 -1.99 -3.80 -12.73
CA GLU A 133 -0.75 -3.86 -11.97
C GLU A 133 -0.34 -2.50 -11.43
N ALA A 134 -0.34 -1.48 -12.29
CA ALA A 134 0.10 -0.14 -11.93
C ALA A 134 -0.82 0.55 -10.89
N SER A 135 -2.12 0.23 -10.89
CA SER A 135 -3.06 0.73 -9.88
C SER A 135 -2.71 0.29 -8.46
N THR A 136 -1.93 -0.79 -8.29
CA THR A 136 -1.62 -1.36 -6.98
C THR A 136 -0.45 -0.68 -6.24
N LEU A 137 0.24 0.26 -6.92
CA LEU A 137 1.51 0.82 -6.46
C LEU A 137 1.39 1.94 -5.41
N PRO A 138 0.42 2.89 -5.48
CA PRO A 138 0.48 4.14 -4.73
C PRO A 138 0.49 4.01 -3.21
N CYS A 139 -0.19 3.02 -2.66
CA CYS A 139 -0.21 2.78 -1.22
C CYS A 139 0.70 1.61 -0.83
N ALA A 140 0.35 0.39 -1.23
CA ALA A 140 0.99 -0.82 -0.70
C ALA A 140 2.45 -0.96 -1.13
N ALA A 141 2.75 -0.82 -2.42
CA ALA A 141 4.12 -0.93 -2.92
C ALA A 141 5.01 0.18 -2.38
N LEU A 142 4.51 1.43 -2.40
CA LEU A 142 5.27 2.58 -1.92
C LEU A 142 5.56 2.51 -0.42
N THR A 143 4.64 1.96 0.38
CA THR A 143 4.87 1.70 1.82
C THR A 143 5.96 0.65 2.02
N ALA A 144 5.91 -0.47 1.30
CA ALA A 144 6.95 -1.50 1.37
C ALA A 144 8.32 -0.95 0.97
N TRP A 145 8.38 -0.19 -0.12
CA TRP A 145 9.60 0.47 -0.60
C TRP A 145 10.18 1.43 0.43
N ALA A 146 9.33 2.28 1.05
CA ALA A 146 9.75 3.21 2.10
C ALA A 146 10.34 2.49 3.33
N CYS A 147 9.79 1.34 3.72
CA CYS A 147 10.32 0.54 4.82
C CYS A 147 11.71 -0.02 4.49
N LEU A 148 11.90 -0.56 3.28
CA LEU A 148 13.20 -1.08 2.83
C LEU A 148 14.26 0.02 2.76
N GLN A 149 13.90 1.21 2.28
CA GLN A 149 14.79 2.37 2.26
C GLN A 149 15.13 2.89 3.66
N ALA A 150 14.15 2.93 4.59
CA ALA A 150 14.39 3.40 5.96
C ALA A 150 15.40 2.54 6.72
N ALA A 151 15.47 1.25 6.37
CA ALA A 151 16.42 0.30 6.94
C ALA A 151 17.69 0.12 6.11
N ASP A 152 17.79 0.82 4.97
CA ASP A 152 18.91 0.71 4.01
C ASP A 152 19.25 -0.75 3.67
N ILE A 153 18.24 -1.52 3.27
CA ILE A 153 18.36 -2.96 3.05
C ILE A 153 19.33 -3.27 1.92
N GLN A 154 20.32 -4.13 2.23
CA GLN A 154 21.37 -4.58 1.35
C GLN A 154 21.26 -6.10 1.08
N LYS A 155 22.04 -6.56 0.09
CA LYS A 155 22.14 -7.99 -0.20
C LYS A 155 22.62 -8.78 1.03
N GLY A 156 21.88 -9.82 1.37
CA GLY A 156 22.15 -10.71 2.50
C GLY A 156 21.48 -10.30 3.81
N ASP A 157 20.94 -9.07 3.91
CA ASP A 157 20.15 -8.66 5.08
C ASP A 157 18.90 -9.54 5.25
N ALA A 158 18.45 -9.72 6.49
CA ALA A 158 17.22 -10.45 6.79
C ALA A 158 16.03 -9.48 6.99
N VAL A 159 14.95 -9.74 6.28
CA VAL A 159 13.70 -8.97 6.33
C VAL A 159 12.57 -9.88 6.80
N VAL A 160 11.84 -9.46 7.84
CA VAL A 160 10.63 -10.14 8.32
C VAL A 160 9.39 -9.41 7.82
N LEU A 161 8.46 -10.14 7.23
CA LEU A 161 7.22 -9.62 6.69
C LEU A 161 6.02 -10.26 7.40
N MET A 162 5.11 -9.44 7.88
CA MET A 162 3.94 -9.92 8.61
C MET A 162 2.73 -10.04 7.69
N GLY A 163 2.17 -11.25 7.64
CA GLY A 163 1.02 -11.56 6.78
C GLY A 163 1.38 -11.61 5.30
N THR A 164 0.36 -11.78 4.46
CA THR A 164 0.47 -11.95 3.01
C THR A 164 -0.42 -10.97 2.25
N GLY A 165 -0.68 -9.81 2.81
CA GLY A 165 -1.38 -8.70 2.17
C GLY A 165 -0.47 -7.91 1.23
N GLY A 166 -1.02 -6.84 0.65
CA GLY A 166 -0.35 -6.07 -0.40
C GLY A 166 1.04 -5.59 -0.01
N VAL A 167 1.22 -4.95 1.16
CA VAL A 167 2.52 -4.42 1.59
C VAL A 167 3.55 -5.53 1.76
N SER A 168 3.17 -6.65 2.39
CA SER A 168 4.09 -7.77 2.65
C SER A 168 4.52 -8.46 1.36
N ILE A 169 3.62 -8.65 0.39
CA ILE A 169 3.97 -9.27 -0.89
C ILE A 169 4.84 -8.35 -1.75
N PHE A 170 4.59 -7.03 -1.77
CA PHE A 170 5.54 -6.10 -2.38
C PHE A 170 6.88 -6.07 -1.64
N GLY A 171 6.86 -6.09 -0.30
CA GLY A 171 8.08 -6.19 0.52
C GLY A 171 8.89 -7.42 0.16
N LEU A 172 8.25 -8.57 -0.03
CA LEU A 172 8.90 -9.80 -0.50
C LEU A 172 9.55 -9.62 -1.87
N GLN A 173 8.80 -9.13 -2.86
CA GLN A 173 9.31 -8.95 -4.22
C GLN A 173 10.50 -7.96 -4.26
N PHE A 174 10.39 -6.82 -3.58
CA PHE A 174 11.44 -5.81 -3.54
C PHE A 174 12.67 -6.29 -2.75
N ALA A 175 12.50 -6.91 -1.58
CA ALA A 175 13.59 -7.44 -0.78
C ALA A 175 14.35 -8.53 -1.54
N LYS A 176 13.66 -9.43 -2.24
CA LYS A 176 14.30 -10.44 -3.09
C LYS A 176 15.06 -9.81 -4.27
N ALA A 177 14.53 -8.78 -4.90
CA ALA A 177 15.24 -8.05 -5.97
C ALA A 177 16.51 -7.34 -5.46
N LEU A 178 16.51 -6.89 -4.19
CA LEU A 178 17.71 -6.37 -3.51
C LEU A 178 18.68 -7.46 -3.04
N GLY A 179 18.31 -8.75 -3.14
CA GLY A 179 19.13 -9.89 -2.72
C GLY A 179 19.08 -10.18 -1.21
N ALA A 180 18.05 -9.69 -0.51
CA ALA A 180 17.83 -9.96 0.91
C ALA A 180 17.23 -11.36 1.15
N ASN A 181 17.39 -11.86 2.37
CA ASN A 181 16.71 -13.04 2.88
C ASN A 181 15.37 -12.64 3.48
N VAL A 182 14.29 -13.32 3.13
CA VAL A 182 12.94 -12.95 3.56
C VAL A 182 12.30 -14.05 4.38
N VAL A 183 11.91 -13.70 5.61
CA VAL A 183 11.04 -14.50 6.46
C VAL A 183 9.63 -13.91 6.43
N ILE A 184 8.61 -14.71 6.15
CA ILE A 184 7.23 -14.25 6.06
C ILE A 184 6.33 -15.02 7.03
N THR A 185 5.40 -14.32 7.69
CA THR A 185 4.44 -14.94 8.60
C THR A 185 3.05 -14.98 7.99
N SER A 186 2.25 -15.97 8.30
CA SER A 186 0.84 -16.07 7.93
C SER A 186 0.06 -16.92 8.92
N SER A 187 -1.27 -16.87 8.85
CA SER A 187 -2.17 -17.84 9.54
C SER A 187 -2.58 -19.02 8.65
N SER A 188 -2.07 -19.09 7.42
CA SER A 188 -2.46 -20.06 6.40
C SER A 188 -1.23 -20.64 5.71
N ASP A 189 -1.09 -21.97 5.79
CA ASP A 189 -0.01 -22.71 5.13
C ASP A 189 -0.09 -22.61 3.60
N GLU A 190 -1.32 -22.52 3.06
CA GLU A 190 -1.52 -22.32 1.62
C GLU A 190 -0.90 -20.99 1.17
N LYS A 191 -1.15 -19.90 1.91
CA LYS A 191 -0.56 -18.58 1.63
C LYS A 191 0.95 -18.59 1.84
N LEU A 192 1.46 -19.33 2.82
CA LEU A 192 2.91 -19.50 3.03
C LEU A 192 3.57 -20.21 1.84
N LYS A 193 2.97 -21.27 1.30
CA LYS A 193 3.47 -21.94 0.09
C LYS A 193 3.48 -21.02 -1.14
N ARG A 194 2.46 -20.18 -1.28
CA ARG A 194 2.47 -19.14 -2.34
C ARG A 194 3.62 -18.14 -2.15
N ALA A 195 3.88 -17.71 -0.92
CA ALA A 195 5.00 -16.81 -0.61
C ALA A 195 6.37 -17.49 -0.88
N GLU A 196 6.51 -18.77 -0.55
CA GLU A 196 7.69 -19.58 -0.89
C GLU A 196 7.94 -19.61 -2.40
N SER A 197 6.89 -19.80 -3.21
CA SER A 197 7.01 -19.79 -4.67
C SER A 197 7.43 -18.42 -5.24
N LEU A 198 7.23 -17.34 -4.49
CA LEU A 198 7.72 -15.99 -4.79
C LEU A 198 9.12 -15.71 -4.23
N GLY A 199 9.76 -16.70 -3.59
CA GLY A 199 11.12 -16.63 -3.11
C GLY A 199 11.28 -16.30 -1.62
N ALA A 200 10.26 -16.43 -0.79
CA ALA A 200 10.43 -16.34 0.67
C ALA A 200 11.34 -17.50 1.16
N ASP A 201 12.35 -17.17 1.98
CA ASP A 201 13.35 -18.12 2.46
C ASP A 201 12.94 -18.81 3.78
N GLY A 202 12.14 -18.12 4.60
CA GLY A 202 11.60 -18.64 5.87
C GLY A 202 10.11 -18.44 5.98
N LEU A 203 9.40 -19.44 6.48
CA LEU A 203 7.93 -19.46 6.59
C LEU A 203 7.52 -19.72 8.03
N ILE A 204 6.60 -18.91 8.55
CA ILE A 204 6.11 -19.06 9.93
C ILE A 204 4.57 -19.02 9.94
N ASN A 205 3.95 -20.12 10.39
CA ASN A 205 2.54 -20.10 10.73
C ASN A 205 2.39 -19.66 12.20
N TYR A 206 1.99 -18.40 12.42
CA TYR A 206 1.89 -17.83 13.76
C TYR A 206 0.72 -18.40 14.60
N LYS A 207 -0.22 -19.12 13.99
CA LYS A 207 -1.26 -19.86 14.74
C LYS A 207 -0.70 -21.12 15.39
N GLU A 208 0.27 -21.75 14.74
CA GLU A 208 0.92 -22.95 15.25
C GLU A 208 2.08 -22.62 16.20
N ASN A 209 2.71 -21.47 15.97
CA ASN A 209 3.82 -21.00 16.79
C ASN A 209 3.54 -19.59 17.36
N PRO A 210 2.99 -19.49 18.59
CA PRO A 210 2.73 -18.20 19.22
C PRO A 210 4.01 -17.38 19.51
N ASP A 211 5.16 -18.03 19.71
CA ASP A 211 6.47 -17.40 19.90
C ASP A 211 7.18 -17.13 18.57
N TRP A 212 6.44 -16.70 17.55
CA TRP A 212 6.93 -16.52 16.20
C TRP A 212 8.10 -15.53 16.08
N GLY A 213 8.23 -14.56 17.00
CA GLY A 213 9.33 -13.61 17.03
C GLY A 213 10.69 -14.30 17.24
N LYS A 214 10.78 -15.27 18.15
CA LYS A 214 11.99 -16.06 18.39
C LYS A 214 12.32 -16.96 17.19
N GLN A 215 11.29 -17.53 16.57
CA GLN A 215 11.48 -18.32 15.35
C GLN A 215 11.97 -17.44 14.19
N ALA A 216 11.40 -16.25 14.04
CA ALA A 216 11.83 -15.27 13.03
C ALA A 216 13.28 -14.85 13.27
N PHE A 217 13.69 -14.60 14.52
CA PHE A 217 15.07 -14.33 14.90
C PHE A 217 16.01 -15.45 14.43
N ALA A 218 15.68 -16.70 14.75
CA ALA A 218 16.50 -17.85 14.37
C ALA A 218 16.61 -18.06 12.85
N LEU A 219 15.49 -17.89 12.12
CA LEU A 219 15.48 -17.99 10.65
C LEU A 219 16.20 -16.82 9.96
N SER A 220 16.35 -15.70 10.65
CA SER A 220 17.11 -14.53 10.17
C SER A 220 18.62 -14.59 10.47
N GLY A 221 19.14 -15.69 11.01
CA GLY A 221 20.52 -15.82 11.45
C GLY A 221 20.76 -15.11 12.78
N ASP A 222 21.33 -13.92 12.77
CA ASP A 222 21.58 -13.10 13.98
C ASP A 222 20.42 -12.10 14.27
N GLY A 223 19.21 -12.43 13.83
CA GLY A 223 18.01 -11.60 13.92
C GLY A 223 17.79 -10.71 12.69
N ALA A 224 16.58 -10.21 12.56
CA ALA A 224 16.17 -9.41 11.41
C ALA A 224 16.82 -8.01 11.40
N LYS A 225 17.21 -7.54 10.21
CA LYS A 225 17.58 -6.13 9.97
C LYS A 225 16.33 -5.24 9.88
N LEU A 226 15.27 -5.76 9.28
CA LEU A 226 14.00 -5.05 9.13
C LEU A 226 12.82 -5.96 9.44
N ILE A 227 11.82 -5.43 10.14
CA ILE A 227 10.46 -5.96 10.15
C ILE A 227 9.46 -4.92 9.67
N ILE A 228 8.55 -5.30 8.77
CA ILE A 228 7.39 -4.49 8.39
C ILE A 228 6.22 -4.90 9.29
N GLU A 229 5.94 -4.05 10.28
CA GLU A 229 5.00 -4.31 11.38
C GLU A 229 3.61 -3.74 11.04
N ILE A 230 2.62 -4.63 10.92
CA ILE A 230 1.24 -4.28 10.56
C ILE A 230 0.22 -4.50 11.69
N GLY A 231 0.59 -5.29 12.71
CA GLY A 231 -0.34 -5.68 13.77
C GLY A 231 -0.45 -4.65 14.89
N GLY A 232 0.60 -3.93 15.18
CA GLY A 232 0.64 -2.94 16.25
C GLY A 232 0.72 -3.57 17.64
N ALA A 233 -0.17 -3.17 18.56
CA ALA A 233 -0.10 -3.55 19.99
C ALA A 233 0.01 -5.06 20.23
N GLY A 234 -0.74 -5.87 19.49
CA GLY A 234 -0.77 -7.32 19.69
C GLY A 234 0.46 -8.07 19.20
N THR A 235 1.32 -7.45 18.39
CA THR A 235 2.46 -8.12 17.75
C THR A 235 3.81 -7.46 18.02
N LEU A 236 3.83 -6.22 18.48
CA LEU A 236 5.06 -5.42 18.62
C LEU A 236 6.15 -6.10 19.46
N MET A 237 5.77 -6.82 20.54
CA MET A 237 6.76 -7.56 21.34
C MET A 237 7.42 -8.70 20.57
N GLN A 238 6.65 -9.45 19.78
CA GLN A 238 7.20 -10.49 18.90
C GLN A 238 8.12 -9.88 17.83
N SER A 239 7.74 -8.71 17.31
CA SER A 239 8.58 -7.95 16.38
C SER A 239 9.91 -7.54 17.01
N ILE A 240 9.91 -7.04 18.26
CA ILE A 240 11.12 -6.72 19.02
C ILE A 240 11.97 -8.00 19.25
N ASP A 241 11.35 -9.12 19.57
CA ASP A 241 12.04 -10.40 19.78
C ASP A 241 12.74 -10.89 18.50
N SER A 242 12.16 -10.62 17.33
CA SER A 242 12.71 -11.01 16.03
C SER A 242 13.92 -10.19 15.58
N MET A 243 14.15 -9.01 16.16
CA MET A 243 15.19 -8.08 15.72
C MET A 243 16.60 -8.49 16.11
N GLY A 244 17.53 -8.33 15.19
CA GLY A 244 18.97 -8.28 15.46
C GLY A 244 19.40 -6.94 16.07
N THR A 245 20.71 -6.80 16.35
CA THR A 245 21.30 -5.53 16.77
C THR A 245 21.22 -4.52 15.62
N ASP A 246 20.90 -3.26 15.96
CA ASP A 246 20.73 -2.18 14.98
C ASP A 246 19.61 -2.47 13.95
N GLY A 247 18.58 -3.18 14.41
CA GLY A 247 17.42 -3.55 13.59
C GLY A 247 16.37 -2.44 13.51
N HIS A 248 15.56 -2.49 12.45
CA HIS A 248 14.56 -1.49 12.14
C HIS A 248 13.14 -2.09 12.18
N ILE A 249 12.27 -1.52 12.99
CA ILE A 249 10.85 -1.84 13.01
C ILE A 249 10.09 -0.72 12.30
N CYS A 250 9.52 -1.01 11.13
CA CYS A 250 8.66 -0.10 10.41
C CYS A 250 7.20 -0.35 10.78
N LEU A 251 6.66 0.47 11.67
CA LEU A 251 5.27 0.40 12.11
C LEU A 251 4.38 1.11 11.08
N ILE A 252 3.59 0.34 10.35
CA ILE A 252 2.73 0.83 9.27
C ILE A 252 1.24 0.61 9.53
N GLY A 253 0.89 -0.20 10.52
CA GLY A 253 -0.48 -0.54 10.87
C GLY A 253 -0.65 -0.90 12.34
N ALA A 254 -1.91 -1.05 12.75
CA ALA A 254 -2.28 -1.39 14.13
C ALA A 254 -3.52 -2.31 14.14
N LEU A 255 -3.51 -3.36 13.31
CA LEU A 255 -4.66 -4.26 13.11
C LEU A 255 -5.05 -5.03 14.39
N GLN A 256 -4.13 -5.17 15.34
CA GLN A 256 -4.35 -5.85 16.62
C GLN A 256 -4.26 -4.89 17.83
N GLY A 257 -4.58 -3.62 17.61
CA GLY A 257 -4.67 -2.61 18.67
C GLY A 257 -3.59 -1.53 18.60
N ILE A 258 -3.89 -0.42 19.29
CA ILE A 258 -3.10 0.82 19.23
C ILE A 258 -2.29 1.09 20.49
N ASN A 259 -2.60 0.43 21.62
CA ASN A 259 -1.92 0.61 22.91
C ASN A 259 -1.22 -0.69 23.32
N SER A 260 0.09 -0.64 23.59
CA SER A 260 0.90 -1.79 23.98
C SER A 260 1.82 -1.43 25.14
N GLU A 261 2.03 -2.39 26.05
CA GLU A 261 3.15 -2.37 26.98
C GLU A 261 4.36 -3.05 26.34
N ILE A 262 5.49 -2.35 26.27
CA ILE A 262 6.72 -2.86 25.65
C ILE A 262 7.89 -2.83 26.63
N ASN A 263 8.80 -3.79 26.47
CA ASN A 263 10.06 -3.81 27.21
C ASN A 263 11.08 -2.87 26.55
N LEU A 264 11.18 -1.66 27.08
CA LEU A 264 12.10 -0.64 26.57
C LEU A 264 13.58 -1.05 26.60
N LEU A 265 13.98 -1.92 27.52
CA LEU A 265 15.37 -2.37 27.63
C LEU A 265 15.81 -3.23 26.45
N GLN A 266 14.90 -3.99 25.83
CA GLN A 266 15.23 -4.72 24.60
C GLN A 266 15.52 -3.77 23.44
N ILE A 267 14.78 -2.66 23.32
CA ILE A 267 15.02 -1.62 22.33
C ILE A 267 16.41 -1.00 22.57
N VAL A 268 16.73 -0.66 23.82
CA VAL A 268 18.03 -0.06 24.18
C VAL A 268 19.20 -1.00 23.89
N PHE A 269 19.12 -2.26 24.40
CA PHE A 269 20.24 -3.20 24.29
C PHE A 269 20.49 -3.72 22.88
N LYS A 270 19.46 -3.78 22.05
CA LYS A 270 19.58 -4.15 20.63
C LYS A 270 19.76 -2.94 19.72
N ASN A 271 19.73 -1.70 20.24
CA ASN A 271 19.76 -0.48 19.44
C ASN A 271 18.70 -0.45 18.33
N ILE A 272 17.46 -0.82 18.67
CA ILE A 272 16.36 -0.92 17.69
C ILE A 272 15.86 0.47 17.29
N HIS A 273 15.67 0.67 15.99
CA HIS A 273 15.07 1.86 15.41
C HIS A 273 13.57 1.62 15.14
N LEU A 274 12.70 2.44 15.72
CA LEU A 274 11.26 2.38 15.48
C LEU A 274 10.83 3.52 14.55
N HIS A 275 10.32 3.17 13.37
CA HIS A 275 9.87 4.11 12.34
C HIS A 275 8.37 4.05 12.16
N GLY A 276 7.67 5.18 12.31
CA GLY A 276 6.28 5.30 11.89
C GLY A 276 6.23 5.64 10.39
N ILE A 277 5.68 4.73 9.57
CA ILE A 277 5.60 4.89 8.12
C ILE A 277 4.15 4.80 7.68
N THR A 278 3.65 5.85 7.03
CA THR A 278 2.32 5.85 6.40
C THR A 278 2.41 5.41 4.95
N VAL A 279 3.34 5.99 4.21
CA VAL A 279 3.69 5.80 2.80
C VAL A 279 4.92 6.67 2.54
N ALA A 280 5.30 6.94 1.30
CA ALA A 280 6.37 7.86 0.96
C ALA A 280 5.89 9.00 0.03
N PRO A 281 6.68 10.07 -0.13
CA PRO A 281 6.36 11.16 -1.03
C PRO A 281 6.48 10.78 -2.52
N ARG A 282 5.96 11.67 -3.38
CA ARG A 282 5.89 11.50 -4.84
C ARG A 282 7.24 11.17 -5.49
N GLU A 283 8.32 11.82 -5.06
CA GLU A 283 9.65 11.56 -5.62
C GLU A 283 10.14 10.14 -5.29
N THR A 284 9.83 9.64 -4.11
CA THR A 284 10.13 8.24 -3.75
C THR A 284 9.31 7.26 -4.59
N GLN A 285 8.06 7.60 -4.95
CA GLN A 285 7.26 6.76 -5.87
C GLN A 285 7.89 6.69 -7.27
N LYS A 286 8.46 7.78 -7.77
CA LYS A 286 9.18 7.75 -9.05
C LYS A 286 10.40 6.82 -9.01
N GLN A 287 11.20 6.91 -7.94
CA GLN A 287 12.36 6.02 -7.72
C GLN A 287 11.93 4.55 -7.65
N MET A 288 10.85 4.26 -6.92
CA MET A 288 10.26 2.91 -6.88
C MET A 288 9.80 2.44 -8.26
N ASN A 289 9.16 3.31 -9.05
CA ASN A 289 8.72 2.97 -10.41
C ASN A 289 9.91 2.64 -11.34
N GLU A 290 11.02 3.36 -11.21
CA GLU A 290 12.27 3.05 -11.93
C GLU A 290 12.84 1.70 -11.50
N PHE A 291 12.86 1.40 -10.21
CA PHE A 291 13.29 0.10 -9.67
C PHE A 291 12.41 -1.06 -10.17
N ILE A 292 11.08 -0.87 -10.23
CA ILE A 292 10.13 -1.85 -10.78
C ILE A 292 10.46 -2.17 -12.24
N VAL A 293 10.73 -1.14 -13.06
CA VAL A 293 11.12 -1.34 -14.47
C VAL A 293 12.48 -2.05 -14.58
N GLN A 294 13.46 -1.62 -13.78
CA GLN A 294 14.82 -2.18 -13.82
C GLN A 294 14.85 -3.68 -13.48
N HIS A 295 14.03 -4.11 -12.53
CA HIS A 295 14.00 -5.49 -12.03
C HIS A 295 12.85 -6.33 -12.60
N ASP A 296 12.08 -5.77 -13.53
CA ASP A 296 10.90 -6.40 -14.17
C ASP A 296 9.92 -7.00 -13.15
N ILE A 297 9.58 -6.19 -12.12
CA ILE A 297 8.72 -6.64 -11.03
C ILE A 297 7.25 -6.47 -11.45
N HIS A 298 6.47 -7.55 -11.32
CA HIS A 298 5.04 -7.58 -11.57
C HIS A 298 4.26 -7.77 -10.27
N PRO A 299 3.34 -6.84 -9.94
CA PRO A 299 2.47 -6.96 -8.77
C PRO A 299 1.66 -8.25 -8.76
N VAL A 300 1.50 -8.84 -7.58
CA VAL A 300 0.65 -10.01 -7.39
C VAL A 300 -0.78 -9.55 -7.13
N ILE A 301 -1.67 -9.77 -8.09
CA ILE A 301 -3.10 -9.50 -8.00
C ILE A 301 -3.81 -10.82 -7.70
N ASP A 302 -4.54 -10.88 -6.60
CA ASP A 302 -5.27 -12.07 -6.15
C ASP A 302 -6.68 -12.13 -6.72
N GLN A 303 -7.35 -10.97 -6.77
CA GLN A 303 -8.73 -10.85 -7.24
C GLN A 303 -8.91 -9.60 -8.10
N GLU A 304 -9.67 -9.77 -9.18
CA GLU A 304 -10.11 -8.66 -10.02
C GLU A 304 -11.65 -8.61 -10.04
N PHE A 305 -12.19 -7.42 -9.81
CA PHE A 305 -13.62 -7.13 -9.81
C PHE A 305 -13.98 -6.20 -10.97
N ASN A 306 -15.23 -6.26 -11.42
CA ASN A 306 -15.78 -5.25 -12.31
C ASN A 306 -16.14 -3.98 -11.52
N PHE A 307 -16.35 -2.88 -12.20
CA PHE A 307 -16.63 -1.59 -11.60
C PHE A 307 -17.86 -1.61 -10.67
N GLU A 308 -18.91 -2.28 -11.10
CA GLU A 308 -20.17 -2.40 -10.33
C GLU A 308 -20.02 -3.18 -9.02
N GLU A 309 -18.99 -4.02 -8.93
CA GLU A 309 -18.66 -4.81 -7.73
C GLU A 309 -17.77 -4.04 -6.74
N GLY A 310 -17.35 -2.81 -7.12
CA GLY A 310 -16.43 -1.97 -6.34
C GLY A 310 -16.82 -1.78 -4.86
N PRO A 311 -18.09 -1.44 -4.53
CA PRO A 311 -18.53 -1.37 -3.13
C PRO A 311 -18.28 -2.67 -2.35
N GLY A 312 -18.62 -3.82 -2.95
CA GLY A 312 -18.39 -5.14 -2.35
C GLY A 312 -16.90 -5.45 -2.17
N ALA A 313 -16.05 -5.07 -3.11
CA ALA A 313 -14.60 -5.25 -3.02
C ALA A 313 -13.99 -4.44 -1.87
N ILE A 314 -14.44 -3.19 -1.66
CA ILE A 314 -14.00 -2.34 -0.55
C ILE A 314 -14.37 -2.97 0.79
N LEU A 315 -15.61 -3.41 0.96
CA LEU A 315 -16.07 -4.00 2.21
C LEU A 315 -15.45 -5.39 2.46
N GLY A 316 -15.27 -6.16 1.39
CA GLY A 316 -14.76 -7.54 1.44
C GLY A 316 -13.29 -7.66 1.90
N ILE A 317 -12.48 -6.59 1.78
CA ILE A 317 -11.06 -6.63 2.18
C ILE A 317 -10.88 -6.92 3.68
N ALA A 318 -11.87 -6.56 4.50
CA ALA A 318 -11.86 -6.78 5.95
C ALA A 318 -11.75 -8.27 6.34
N ALA A 319 -12.20 -9.18 5.48
CA ALA A 319 -12.11 -10.62 5.71
C ALA A 319 -10.65 -11.14 5.71
N GLY A 320 -9.68 -10.39 5.15
CA GLY A 320 -8.26 -10.76 5.13
C GLY A 320 -7.93 -12.03 4.33
N ASN A 321 -8.83 -12.48 3.46
CA ASN A 321 -8.68 -13.73 2.72
C ASN A 321 -7.76 -13.61 1.49
N HIS A 322 -7.46 -12.41 1.01
CA HIS A 322 -6.65 -12.16 -0.17
C HIS A 322 -5.16 -12.42 0.07
N PHE A 323 -4.42 -12.58 -1.03
CA PHE A 323 -2.97 -12.71 -1.10
C PHE A 323 -2.41 -11.66 -2.08
N GLY A 324 -1.70 -10.64 -1.60
CA GLY A 324 -1.29 -9.50 -2.44
C GLY A 324 -2.40 -8.47 -2.58
N LYS A 325 -2.80 -8.13 -3.82
CA LYS A 325 -3.71 -7.01 -4.09
C LYS A 325 -5.06 -7.42 -4.67
N ILE A 326 -6.04 -6.56 -4.42
CA ILE A 326 -7.38 -6.61 -5.01
C ILE A 326 -7.51 -5.42 -5.96
N VAL A 327 -8.00 -5.65 -7.17
CA VAL A 327 -8.15 -4.63 -8.22
C VAL A 327 -9.61 -4.56 -8.70
N ILE A 328 -10.04 -3.36 -9.04
CA ILE A 328 -11.32 -3.07 -9.69
C ILE A 328 -11.03 -2.53 -11.08
N ASN A 329 -11.51 -3.22 -12.12
CA ASN A 329 -11.35 -2.83 -13.50
C ASN A 329 -12.51 -1.91 -13.94
N LEU A 330 -12.16 -0.76 -14.52
CA LEU A 330 -13.11 0.24 -14.97
C LEU A 330 -13.33 0.22 -16.52
N ASP A 331 -12.58 -0.60 -17.23
CA ASP A 331 -12.56 -0.65 -18.70
C ASP A 331 -13.20 -1.94 -19.27
N ARG A 332 -13.92 -2.69 -18.43
CA ARG A 332 -14.63 -3.93 -18.82
C ARG A 332 -16.12 -3.73 -18.87
#